data_1b794dc55dffe4055b98c95e877e1cb0
#
_entry.id   1b794dc55dffe4055b98c95e877e1cb0
#
_cell.length_a   1.000
_cell.length_b   1.000
_cell.length_c   1.000
_cell.angle_alpha   90.00
_cell.angle_beta   90.00
_cell.angle_gamma   90.00
#
_symmetry.space_group_name_H-M   'P 1'
#
loop_
_entity.id
_entity.type
_entity.pdbx_description
1 polymer ?
#
loop_
_entity_poly.entity_id
_entity_poly.type
_entity_poly.pdbx_seq_one_letter_code
_entity_poly.pdbx_strand_id
1 'polypeptide(L)'
;MFARLHFRLIPLVASLAILAGCVDRKQSSANENMDRFYTVKRGGFNVAFRLEGQLDAISNQQLRFDGKRGHGQLKLVDMVADRTSVSSNDVIFKISDEWFVEQEKDLTRKLQLAEEDFKLALQDLEMIRADNLTELKTAADALRNAQEQYDKYKDEDAPRKKQDMVRATQDASGVYDTAKATLDDAKKTLTDSISQEAETIVAAEKKVADAEKALTNAELAMDKAFYELRIFKRYEYPQKLSSLQETVMKSRLTVQRTIVNNNAKISKKRIEISNRDTLITDYRTDLKNVRNDMSKLVIRAQTDGMLIHGENRRNRYDAPKEIKIGADVSIGESIGTIPDVSKFKVQVNIPEEYRSHIKKGLPVVIRAKAVPDLTLTGEIVRISGASTPVIPWDQSSPKVYASDISTNEADERLTPGMTVQVEIVVEKVESVLFVPVEGVYNRDGKSFCKVRTGDSQVEREVKTGRFSTDYVEVSDGVAEGEQVLLDRPAA
;
A
#
# COMPACT_ATOMS: atom_id res chain seq x y z
N MET A 1 18.13 12.82 65.28
CA MET A 1 19.43 13.02 65.95
C MET A 1 20.07 14.17 65.19
N PHE A 2 19.89 15.36 65.63
CA PHE A 2 20.87 16.29 66.23
C PHE A 2 22.10 16.51 65.33
N ALA A 3 22.54 17.72 64.95
CA ALA A 3 22.50 19.04 65.50
C ALA A 3 22.93 20.01 64.38
N ARG A 4 22.38 21.20 64.17
CA ARG A 4 22.72 22.52 64.82
C ARG A 4 24.24 22.80 64.78
N LEU A 5 24.72 23.92 64.36
CA LEU A 5 24.56 25.32 64.75
C LEU A 5 25.73 26.13 64.16
N HIS A 6 25.72 27.28 63.81
CA HIS A 6 25.83 28.67 64.22
C HIS A 6 26.51 29.53 63.15
N PHE A 7 25.93 30.64 62.68
CA PHE A 7 25.91 32.00 63.26
C PHE A 7 27.24 32.70 63.45
N ARG A 8 27.40 33.83 62.75
CA ARG A 8 27.93 35.14 63.17
C ARG A 8 28.17 35.99 61.92
N LEU A 9 27.55 37.02 61.64
CA LEU A 9 27.15 38.38 62.12
C LEU A 9 28.33 39.30 62.52
N ILE A 10 28.36 40.44 61.74
CA ILE A 10 28.56 41.85 62.19
C ILE A 10 30.02 42.35 62.27
N PRO A 11 30.31 43.71 62.24
CA PRO A 11 29.72 44.87 61.55
C PRO A 11 30.69 45.94 61.00
N LEU A 12 30.12 46.96 60.33
CA LEU A 12 30.21 48.43 60.54
C LEU A 12 31.57 49.14 60.42
N VAL A 13 31.63 50.26 59.72
CA VAL A 13 31.79 51.67 60.09
C VAL A 13 32.18 52.47 58.83
N ALA A 14 31.37 53.31 58.34
CA ALA A 14 31.18 54.74 58.28
C ALA A 14 32.40 55.67 58.27
N SER A 15 32.38 56.57 57.27
CA SER A 15 32.65 58.04 57.42
C SER A 15 32.82 58.69 56.05
N LEU A 16 31.89 59.46 55.57
CA LEU A 16 31.76 60.94 55.61
C LEU A 16 32.96 61.73 55.11
N ALA A 17 32.83 62.35 53.94
CA ALA A 17 33.38 63.68 53.66
C ALA A 17 32.59 64.36 52.52
N ILE A 18 31.87 65.39 52.92
CA ILE A 18 31.21 66.42 52.09
C ILE A 18 32.31 67.34 51.60
N LEU A 19 32.33 67.69 50.32
CA LEU A 19 32.85 68.97 49.84
C LEU A 19 32.06 69.39 48.60
N ALA A 20 31.39 70.49 48.74
CA ALA A 20 30.65 71.25 47.77
C ALA A 20 31.52 71.77 46.64
N GLY A 21 31.06 71.72 45.43
CA GLY A 21 31.60 72.37 44.25
C GLY A 21 30.44 72.71 43.30
N CYS A 22 29.82 73.92 43.53
CA CYS A 22 28.95 74.55 42.52
C CYS A 22 29.81 74.88 41.29
N VAL A 23 29.49 74.27 40.12
CA VAL A 23 29.89 74.84 38.84
C VAL A 23 28.68 74.74 37.89
N ASP A 24 28.19 75.88 37.52
CA ASP A 24 27.35 76.32 36.43
C ASP A 24 26.64 75.27 35.54
N ARG A 25 25.37 75.21 35.75
CA ARG A 25 24.37 74.62 34.83
C ARG A 25 23.83 75.72 33.88
N LYS A 26 24.62 76.03 32.87
CA LYS A 26 24.17 76.88 31.75
C LYS A 26 25.05 76.67 30.54
N GLN A 27 24.94 75.48 29.89
CA GLN A 27 25.36 75.29 28.49
C GLN A 27 25.07 73.86 28.01
N SER A 28 23.84 73.37 28.17
CA SER A 28 23.39 72.10 27.61
C SER A 28 22.02 72.18 26.94
N SER A 29 21.36 73.31 26.89
CA SER A 29 20.02 73.43 26.29
C SER A 29 20.03 73.89 24.83
N ALA A 30 21.16 74.11 24.23
CA ALA A 30 21.22 74.56 22.82
C ALA A 30 21.50 73.39 21.81
N ASN A 31 22.02 72.25 22.27
CA ASN A 31 22.26 71.10 21.37
C ASN A 31 21.14 70.06 21.36
N GLU A 32 20.29 69.97 22.35
CA GLU A 32 19.12 69.08 22.36
C GLU A 32 17.99 69.53 21.43
N ASN A 33 17.95 70.79 20.99
CA ASN A 33 16.95 71.32 20.11
C ASN A 33 17.27 71.24 18.61
N MET A 34 18.53 70.91 18.24
CA MET A 34 18.89 70.79 16.81
C MET A 34 18.55 69.42 16.22
N ASP A 35 18.51 68.34 17.04
CA ASP A 35 18.20 66.98 16.57
C ASP A 35 16.72 66.70 16.35
N ARG A 36 15.85 67.68 16.72
CA ARG A 36 14.38 67.51 16.61
C ARG A 36 13.78 68.05 15.28
N PHE A 37 14.56 68.71 14.41
CA PHE A 37 14.09 69.29 13.18
C PHE A 37 14.77 68.67 11.99
N TYR A 38 13.97 68.25 11.01
CA TYR A 38 14.43 67.81 9.73
C TYR A 38 14.24 68.88 8.66
N THR A 39 15.25 69.22 7.89
CA THR A 39 15.12 70.13 6.76
C THR A 39 14.62 69.40 5.55
N VAL A 40 13.44 69.81 5.04
CA VAL A 40 12.82 69.22 3.84
C VAL A 40 13.75 69.39 2.65
N LYS A 41 14.10 68.27 2.00
CA LYS A 41 14.98 68.20 0.85
C LYS A 41 14.23 67.64 -0.33
N ARG A 42 14.63 68.09 -1.53
CA ARG A 42 14.26 67.42 -2.78
C ARG A 42 15.30 66.38 -3.12
N GLY A 43 14.88 65.19 -3.33
CA GLY A 43 15.80 64.05 -3.64
C GLY A 43 15.05 62.79 -3.93
N GLY A 44 15.79 61.70 -4.04
CA GLY A 44 15.20 60.38 -4.21
C GLY A 44 15.29 59.59 -2.91
N PHE A 45 14.30 58.75 -2.70
CA PHE A 45 14.35 57.70 -1.66
C PHE A 45 13.76 56.40 -2.18
N ASN A 46 14.16 55.29 -1.57
CA ASN A 46 13.59 54.00 -1.89
C ASN A 46 12.31 53.82 -1.09
N VAL A 47 11.21 53.55 -1.76
CA VAL A 47 10.01 53.01 -1.09
C VAL A 47 10.34 51.60 -0.71
N ALA A 48 10.76 51.41 0.55
CA ALA A 48 11.17 50.14 1.06
C ALA A 48 10.49 49.86 2.42
N PHE A 49 10.12 48.62 2.63
CA PHE A 49 9.53 48.15 3.87
C PHE A 49 10.53 47.23 4.60
N ARG A 50 10.80 47.57 5.84
CA ARG A 50 11.68 46.76 6.72
C ARG A 50 10.84 45.85 7.58
N LEU A 51 11.10 44.55 7.44
CA LEU A 51 10.43 43.50 8.17
C LEU A 51 11.46 42.58 8.82
N GLU A 52 11.04 41.88 9.87
CA GLU A 52 11.83 40.80 10.43
C GLU A 52 11.40 39.47 9.82
N GLY A 53 12.38 38.64 9.48
CA GLY A 53 12.19 37.30 8.99
C GLY A 53 13.08 36.29 9.68
N GLN A 54 12.84 35.05 9.41
CA GLN A 54 13.66 33.92 9.87
C GLN A 54 14.28 33.23 8.68
N LEU A 55 15.60 33.03 8.76
CA LEU A 55 16.35 32.24 7.80
C LEU A 55 16.00 30.75 7.97
N ASP A 56 15.73 30.07 6.89
CA ASP A 56 15.44 28.64 6.87
C ASP A 56 16.17 27.97 5.70
N ALA A 57 16.44 26.70 5.80
CA ALA A 57 17.00 25.94 4.68
C ALA A 57 15.92 25.72 3.61
N ILE A 58 16.32 25.66 2.34
CA ILE A 58 15.39 25.38 1.23
C ILE A 58 14.80 23.98 1.37
N SER A 59 15.63 23.00 1.67
CA SER A 59 15.27 21.62 1.91
C SER A 59 15.94 21.08 3.16
N ASN A 60 15.29 20.12 3.78
CA ASN A 60 15.81 19.44 4.95
C ASN A 60 15.76 17.93 4.71
N GLN A 61 16.89 17.26 4.74
CA GLN A 61 16.91 15.81 4.77
C GLN A 61 16.46 15.33 6.15
N GLN A 62 15.30 14.68 6.21
CA GLN A 62 14.86 14.01 7.43
C GLN A 62 15.52 12.64 7.54
N LEU A 63 16.18 12.38 8.65
CA LEU A 63 16.82 11.12 8.98
C LEU A 63 15.84 10.29 9.80
N ARG A 64 15.22 9.29 9.16
CA ARG A 64 14.22 8.43 9.76
C ARG A 64 14.34 6.99 9.27
N PHE A 65 13.85 6.07 10.04
CA PHE A 65 13.73 4.68 9.60
C PHE A 65 12.39 4.47 8.89
N ASP A 66 12.44 4.21 7.58
CA ASP A 66 11.29 3.96 6.72
C ASP A 66 11.11 2.44 6.48
N GLY A 67 10.90 1.67 7.55
CA GLY A 67 10.58 0.25 7.49
C GLY A 67 9.08 -0.02 7.37
N LYS A 68 8.71 -1.30 7.16
CA LYS A 68 7.30 -1.71 7.18
C LYS A 68 6.77 -1.83 8.61
N ARG A 69 5.45 -1.66 8.78
CA ARG A 69 4.78 -1.84 10.07
C ARG A 69 4.93 -3.29 10.57
N GLY A 70 4.98 -3.46 11.89
CA GLY A 70 4.99 -4.78 12.55
C GLY A 70 6.35 -5.22 13.12
N HIS A 71 7.35 -4.38 13.08
CA HIS A 71 8.64 -4.63 13.72
C HIS A 71 8.53 -4.39 15.24
N GLY A 72 9.32 -5.13 16.02
CA GLY A 72 9.43 -4.94 17.47
C GLY A 72 10.01 -3.57 17.87
N GLN A 73 10.28 -3.37 19.16
CA GLN A 73 10.95 -2.16 19.62
C GLN A 73 12.35 -2.05 19.02
N LEU A 74 12.56 -1.05 18.17
CA LEU A 74 13.86 -0.76 17.58
C LEU A 74 14.61 0.19 18.48
N LYS A 75 15.88 -0.09 18.74
CA LYS A 75 16.74 0.73 19.59
C LYS A 75 17.87 1.36 18.81
N LEU A 76 18.19 2.59 19.14
CA LEU A 76 19.35 3.28 18.61
C LEU A 76 20.62 2.69 19.24
N VAL A 77 21.51 2.12 18.41
CA VAL A 77 22.75 1.47 18.86
C VAL A 77 23.94 2.43 18.80
N ASP A 78 23.99 3.25 17.74
CA ASP A 78 25.08 4.17 17.50
C ASP A 78 24.57 5.45 16.83
N MET A 79 25.23 6.58 17.13
CA MET A 79 24.84 7.88 16.58
C MET A 79 26.01 8.85 16.55
N VAL A 80 26.04 9.71 15.54
CA VAL A 80 26.94 10.87 15.47
C VAL A 80 26.44 11.96 16.44
N ALA A 81 27.32 12.70 17.06
CA ALA A 81 26.97 13.76 17.98
C ALA A 81 26.17 14.89 17.32
N ASP A 82 25.27 15.53 18.10
CA ASP A 82 24.47 16.67 17.63
C ASP A 82 25.40 17.83 17.17
N ARG A 83 24.95 18.56 16.15
CA ARG A 83 25.65 19.70 15.56
C ARG A 83 27.06 19.37 15.00
N THR A 84 27.28 18.12 14.60
CA THR A 84 28.50 17.71 13.89
C THR A 84 28.31 17.95 12.38
N SER A 85 29.37 18.46 11.74
CA SER A 85 29.40 18.52 10.27
C SER A 85 29.60 17.11 9.72
N VAL A 86 28.78 16.76 8.75
CA VAL A 86 28.75 15.42 8.13
C VAL A 86 28.79 15.55 6.62
N SER A 87 29.41 14.58 5.98
CA SER A 87 29.50 14.50 4.52
C SER A 87 28.52 13.50 3.96
N SER A 88 28.20 13.65 2.69
CA SER A 88 27.34 12.70 1.97
C SER A 88 27.88 11.27 2.10
N ASN A 89 26.98 10.32 2.37
CA ASN A 89 27.23 8.91 2.62
C ASN A 89 27.81 8.56 4.01
N ASP A 90 28.08 9.53 4.89
CA ASP A 90 28.45 9.25 6.29
C ASP A 90 27.35 8.48 7.00
N VAL A 91 27.73 7.55 7.88
CA VAL A 91 26.79 6.82 8.74
C VAL A 91 26.43 7.73 9.91
N ILE A 92 25.15 8.10 10.02
CA ILE A 92 24.66 9.01 11.05
C ILE A 92 24.04 8.27 12.23
N PHE A 93 23.17 7.31 11.94
CA PHE A 93 22.51 6.50 12.95
C PHE A 93 22.58 5.02 12.60
N LYS A 94 22.77 4.19 13.61
CA LYS A 94 22.61 2.73 13.55
C LYS A 94 21.51 2.29 14.49
N ILE A 95 20.56 1.52 13.94
CA ILE A 95 19.45 0.91 14.67
C ILE A 95 19.76 -0.58 14.88
N SER A 96 19.30 -1.18 15.98
CA SER A 96 19.53 -2.59 16.28
C SER A 96 18.91 -3.49 15.21
N ASP A 97 19.66 -4.51 14.81
CA ASP A 97 19.28 -5.49 13.78
C ASP A 97 18.84 -6.85 14.35
N GLU A 98 18.93 -7.05 15.66
CA GLU A 98 18.68 -8.34 16.33
C GLU A 98 17.33 -8.96 15.96
N TRP A 99 16.28 -8.14 15.98
CA TRP A 99 14.94 -8.61 15.62
C TRP A 99 14.87 -9.03 14.15
N PHE A 100 15.49 -8.25 13.26
CA PHE A 100 15.51 -8.53 11.82
C PHE A 100 16.30 -9.79 11.49
N VAL A 101 17.44 -10.00 12.14
CA VAL A 101 18.26 -11.20 11.98
C VAL A 101 17.47 -12.45 12.41
N GLU A 102 16.75 -12.40 13.51
CA GLU A 102 15.92 -13.52 13.96
C GLU A 102 14.75 -13.77 13.00
N GLN A 103 14.09 -12.71 12.51
CA GLN A 103 13.02 -12.83 11.51
C GLN A 103 13.53 -13.38 10.18
N GLU A 104 14.69 -12.95 9.69
CA GLU A 104 15.31 -13.48 8.49
C GLU A 104 15.56 -14.98 8.61
N LYS A 105 16.11 -15.40 9.75
CA LYS A 105 16.40 -16.82 10.05
C LYS A 105 15.11 -17.65 10.11
N ASP A 106 14.08 -17.15 10.79
CA ASP A 106 12.79 -17.86 10.89
C ASP A 106 12.10 -17.96 9.53
N LEU A 107 12.05 -16.89 8.75
CA LEU A 107 11.48 -16.90 7.40
C LEU A 107 12.26 -17.78 6.44
N THR A 108 13.60 -17.81 6.55
CA THR A 108 14.45 -18.69 5.73
C THR A 108 14.12 -20.16 6.01
N ARG A 109 13.99 -20.53 7.29
CA ARG A 109 13.60 -21.89 7.69
C ARG A 109 12.20 -22.24 7.20
N LYS A 110 11.23 -21.34 7.35
CA LYS A 110 9.85 -21.54 6.86
C LYS A 110 9.80 -21.70 5.35
N LEU A 111 10.58 -20.91 4.62
CA LEU A 111 10.69 -21.01 3.16
C LEU A 111 11.25 -22.37 2.75
N GLN A 112 12.33 -22.82 3.39
CA GLN A 112 12.93 -24.13 3.10
C GLN A 112 11.94 -25.27 3.31
N LEU A 113 11.23 -25.29 4.46
CA LEU A 113 10.20 -26.30 4.75
C LEU A 113 9.06 -26.26 3.73
N ALA A 114 8.60 -25.08 3.36
CA ALA A 114 7.55 -24.92 2.35
C ALA A 114 7.99 -25.41 0.95
N GLU A 115 9.25 -25.19 0.56
CA GLU A 115 9.82 -25.69 -0.69
C GLU A 115 9.93 -27.23 -0.69
N GLU A 116 10.33 -27.84 0.41
CA GLU A 116 10.35 -29.30 0.60
C GLU A 116 8.94 -29.89 0.52
N ASP A 117 7.98 -29.30 1.22
CA ASP A 117 6.58 -29.70 1.18
C ASP A 117 5.96 -29.57 -0.21
N PHE A 118 6.30 -28.53 -0.96
CA PHE A 118 5.86 -28.36 -2.34
C PHE A 118 6.42 -29.47 -3.25
N LYS A 119 7.69 -29.82 -3.09
CA LYS A 119 8.32 -30.90 -3.84
C LYS A 119 7.65 -32.26 -3.55
N LEU A 120 7.35 -32.54 -2.27
CA LEU A 120 6.61 -33.75 -1.90
C LEU A 120 5.21 -33.76 -2.51
N ALA A 121 4.50 -32.63 -2.51
CA ALA A 121 3.19 -32.55 -3.13
C ALA A 121 3.20 -32.78 -4.65
N LEU A 122 4.28 -32.40 -5.35
CA LEU A 122 4.47 -32.71 -6.76
C LEU A 122 4.69 -34.20 -6.98
N GLN A 123 5.50 -34.87 -6.15
CA GLN A 123 5.70 -36.30 -6.19
C GLN A 123 4.41 -37.10 -5.96
N ASP A 124 3.59 -36.66 -4.98
CA ASP A 124 2.27 -37.23 -4.73
C ASP A 124 1.33 -37.09 -5.95
N LEU A 125 1.40 -35.95 -6.64
CA LEU A 125 0.60 -35.77 -7.87
C LEU A 125 0.99 -36.79 -8.95
N GLU A 126 2.26 -37.08 -9.10
CA GLU A 126 2.70 -38.11 -10.06
C GLU A 126 2.24 -39.50 -9.63
N MET A 127 2.28 -39.84 -8.34
CA MET A 127 1.72 -41.12 -7.85
C MET A 127 0.19 -41.19 -8.12
N ILE A 128 -0.56 -40.14 -7.81
CA ILE A 128 -1.99 -40.11 -8.10
C ILE A 128 -2.26 -40.30 -9.59
N ARG A 129 -1.45 -39.74 -10.48
CA ARG A 129 -1.58 -39.94 -11.93
C ARG A 129 -1.34 -41.40 -12.36
N ALA A 130 -0.32 -42.05 -11.80
CA ALA A 130 -0.02 -43.43 -12.05
C ALA A 130 -1.14 -44.38 -11.56
N ASP A 131 -1.64 -44.13 -10.33
CA ASP A 131 -2.76 -44.89 -9.76
C ASP A 131 -4.03 -44.72 -10.60
N ASN A 132 -4.33 -43.49 -10.96
CA ASN A 132 -5.50 -43.16 -11.81
C ASN A 132 -5.45 -43.84 -13.18
N LEU A 133 -4.25 -43.94 -13.78
CA LEU A 133 -4.04 -44.66 -15.05
C LEU A 133 -4.34 -46.14 -14.84
N THR A 134 -3.86 -46.76 -13.76
CA THR A 134 -4.10 -48.16 -13.44
C THR A 134 -5.57 -48.44 -13.17
N GLU A 135 -6.25 -47.58 -12.37
CA GLU A 135 -7.69 -47.69 -12.10
C GLU A 135 -8.51 -47.59 -13.41
N LEU A 136 -8.17 -46.64 -14.28
CA LEU A 136 -8.86 -46.46 -15.55
C LEU A 136 -8.66 -47.65 -16.48
N LYS A 137 -7.43 -48.18 -16.56
CA LYS A 137 -7.13 -49.38 -17.36
C LYS A 137 -7.93 -50.58 -16.86
N THR A 138 -7.97 -50.83 -15.56
CA THR A 138 -8.74 -51.94 -14.98
C THR A 138 -10.23 -51.81 -15.32
N ALA A 139 -10.81 -50.61 -15.18
CA ALA A 139 -12.21 -50.39 -15.53
C ALA A 139 -12.49 -50.53 -17.03
N ALA A 140 -11.56 -50.08 -17.88
CA ALA A 140 -11.66 -50.24 -19.34
C ALA A 140 -11.56 -51.72 -19.78
N ASP A 141 -10.65 -52.50 -19.19
CA ASP A 141 -10.51 -53.93 -19.44
C ASP A 141 -11.79 -54.68 -18.99
N ALA A 142 -12.38 -54.32 -17.84
CA ALA A 142 -13.66 -54.92 -17.42
C ALA A 142 -14.80 -54.60 -18.40
N LEU A 143 -14.86 -53.38 -18.95
CA LEU A 143 -15.83 -53.02 -19.97
C LEU A 143 -15.62 -53.82 -21.26
N ARG A 144 -14.33 -53.93 -21.73
CA ARG A 144 -14.01 -54.73 -22.90
C ARG A 144 -14.44 -56.16 -22.71
N ASN A 145 -14.11 -56.80 -21.62
CA ASN A 145 -14.47 -58.19 -21.33
C ASN A 145 -16.00 -58.36 -21.27
N ALA A 146 -16.74 -57.44 -20.69
CA ALA A 146 -18.20 -57.49 -20.68
C ALA A 146 -18.78 -57.34 -22.10
N GLN A 147 -18.21 -56.48 -22.92
CA GLN A 147 -18.64 -56.32 -24.33
C GLN A 147 -18.33 -57.57 -25.16
N GLU A 148 -17.14 -58.17 -25.03
CA GLU A 148 -16.76 -59.40 -25.68
C GLU A 148 -17.72 -60.56 -25.31
N GLN A 149 -18.08 -60.68 -24.03
CA GLN A 149 -19.06 -61.72 -23.62
C GLN A 149 -20.44 -61.47 -24.19
N TYR A 150 -20.90 -60.23 -24.24
CA TYR A 150 -22.19 -59.89 -24.87
C TYR A 150 -22.19 -60.20 -26.36
N ASP A 151 -21.14 -59.78 -27.07
CA ASP A 151 -21.06 -59.97 -28.50
C ASP A 151 -20.93 -61.46 -28.84
N LYS A 152 -20.08 -62.21 -28.12
CA LYS A 152 -19.95 -63.67 -28.29
C LYS A 152 -21.27 -64.38 -28.07
N TYR A 153 -21.99 -64.09 -26.99
CA TYR A 153 -23.28 -64.69 -26.73
C TYR A 153 -24.30 -64.35 -27.81
N LYS A 154 -24.41 -63.10 -28.22
CA LYS A 154 -25.33 -62.61 -29.21
C LYS A 154 -25.08 -63.18 -30.60
N ASP A 155 -23.82 -63.17 -31.06
CA ASP A 155 -23.50 -63.42 -32.46
C ASP A 155 -23.04 -64.86 -32.71
N GLU A 156 -22.57 -65.59 -31.67
CA GLU A 156 -22.07 -66.96 -31.81
C GLU A 156 -22.87 -67.98 -30.98
N ASP A 157 -22.86 -67.88 -29.64
CA ASP A 157 -23.37 -68.95 -28.75
C ASP A 157 -24.87 -69.13 -28.87
N ALA A 158 -25.66 -68.07 -28.87
CA ALA A 158 -27.10 -68.13 -28.93
C ALA A 158 -27.64 -68.55 -30.34
N PRO A 159 -27.11 -68.04 -31.46
CA PRO A 159 -27.44 -68.52 -32.80
C PRO A 159 -27.13 -70.02 -32.96
N ARG A 160 -25.99 -70.46 -32.47
CA ARG A 160 -25.61 -71.88 -32.51
C ARG A 160 -26.57 -72.72 -31.68
N LYS A 161 -26.78 -72.39 -30.42
CA LYS A 161 -27.74 -73.10 -29.56
C LYS A 161 -29.13 -73.14 -30.19
N LYS A 162 -29.61 -72.04 -30.80
CA LYS A 162 -30.89 -72.00 -31.51
C LYS A 162 -30.90 -72.96 -32.70
N GLN A 163 -29.83 -73.01 -33.48
CA GLN A 163 -29.69 -73.90 -34.66
C GLN A 163 -29.75 -75.36 -34.20
N ASP A 164 -29.01 -75.73 -33.15
CA ASP A 164 -29.03 -77.08 -32.59
C ASP A 164 -30.42 -77.49 -32.10
N MET A 165 -31.15 -76.60 -31.43
CA MET A 165 -32.53 -76.84 -31.01
C MET A 165 -33.53 -76.95 -32.19
N VAL A 166 -33.32 -76.15 -33.27
CA VAL A 166 -34.13 -76.29 -34.50
C VAL A 166 -33.88 -77.64 -35.14
N ARG A 167 -32.63 -78.13 -35.23
CA ARG A 167 -32.30 -79.48 -35.71
C ARG A 167 -33.00 -80.54 -34.88
N ALA A 168 -32.86 -80.44 -33.52
CA ALA A 168 -33.51 -81.37 -32.61
C ALA A 168 -35.03 -81.43 -32.79
N THR A 169 -35.67 -80.30 -33.08
CA THR A 169 -37.12 -80.28 -33.37
C THR A 169 -37.45 -80.93 -34.76
N GLN A 170 -36.55 -80.69 -35.74
CA GLN A 170 -36.70 -81.33 -37.09
C GLN A 170 -36.51 -82.82 -36.96
N ASP A 171 -35.51 -83.30 -36.26
CA ASP A 171 -35.22 -84.70 -36.07
C ASP A 171 -36.34 -85.40 -35.31
N ALA A 172 -36.84 -84.82 -34.22
CA ALA A 172 -37.94 -85.34 -33.45
C ALA A 172 -39.23 -85.38 -34.26
N SER A 173 -39.47 -84.36 -35.13
CA SER A 173 -40.63 -84.31 -36.05
C SER A 173 -40.51 -85.47 -37.11
N GLY A 174 -39.27 -85.70 -37.64
CA GLY A 174 -39.01 -86.78 -38.58
C GLY A 174 -39.27 -88.15 -37.94
N VAL A 175 -38.86 -88.35 -36.69
CA VAL A 175 -39.14 -89.57 -35.92
C VAL A 175 -40.65 -89.79 -35.69
N TYR A 176 -41.40 -88.71 -35.36
CA TYR A 176 -42.80 -88.72 -35.20
C TYR A 176 -43.52 -89.09 -36.50
N ASP A 177 -43.14 -88.48 -37.63
CA ASP A 177 -43.74 -88.77 -38.95
C ASP A 177 -43.47 -90.23 -39.34
N THR A 178 -42.25 -90.75 -39.08
CA THR A 178 -41.91 -92.14 -39.31
C THR A 178 -42.71 -93.10 -38.44
N ALA A 179 -42.81 -92.78 -37.09
CA ALA A 179 -43.59 -93.59 -36.19
C ALA A 179 -45.09 -93.65 -36.57
N LYS A 180 -45.62 -92.51 -37.03
CA LYS A 180 -46.99 -92.37 -37.56
C LYS A 180 -47.18 -93.21 -38.80
N ALA A 181 -46.29 -93.16 -39.76
CA ALA A 181 -46.37 -93.96 -40.97
C ALA A 181 -46.23 -95.46 -40.66
N THR A 182 -45.41 -95.84 -39.66
CA THR A 182 -45.30 -97.22 -39.18
C THR A 182 -46.56 -97.73 -38.53
N LEU A 183 -47.24 -96.89 -37.78
CA LEU A 183 -48.52 -97.17 -37.10
C LEU A 183 -49.61 -97.38 -38.21
N ASP A 184 -49.66 -96.43 -39.17
CA ASP A 184 -50.58 -96.55 -40.27
C ASP A 184 -50.44 -97.81 -41.09
N ASP A 185 -49.22 -98.25 -41.35
CA ASP A 185 -48.84 -99.51 -42.04
C ASP A 185 -49.16 -100.74 -41.17
N ALA A 186 -48.85 -100.63 -39.82
CA ALA A 186 -49.24 -101.68 -38.90
C ALA A 186 -50.77 -101.90 -38.79
N LYS A 187 -51.57 -100.77 -38.78
CA LYS A 187 -53.04 -100.84 -38.81
C LYS A 187 -53.55 -101.44 -40.12
N LYS A 188 -52.97 -101.08 -41.23
CA LYS A 188 -53.29 -101.67 -42.53
C LYS A 188 -52.99 -103.16 -42.55
N THR A 189 -51.81 -103.56 -42.04
CA THR A 189 -51.45 -104.96 -41.90
C THR A 189 -52.42 -105.77 -41.04
N LEU A 190 -52.87 -105.18 -39.91
CA LEU A 190 -53.91 -105.74 -39.05
C LEU A 190 -55.20 -105.93 -39.78
N THR A 191 -55.61 -104.89 -40.56
CA THR A 191 -56.85 -104.93 -41.32
C THR A 191 -56.81 -106.07 -42.38
N ASP A 192 -55.62 -106.21 -43.03
CA ASP A 192 -55.41 -107.26 -44.05
C ASP A 192 -55.27 -108.67 -43.43
N SER A 193 -55.01 -108.80 -42.13
CA SER A 193 -54.82 -110.12 -41.48
C SER A 193 -56.12 -110.60 -40.77
N ILE A 194 -57.24 -109.82 -40.75
CA ILE A 194 -58.55 -110.17 -40.13
C ILE A 194 -59.14 -111.45 -40.76
N SER A 195 -58.72 -111.81 -41.99
CA SER A 195 -59.19 -112.98 -42.68
C SER A 195 -58.26 -114.21 -42.58
N GLN A 196 -57.26 -114.14 -41.71
CA GLN A 196 -56.19 -115.17 -41.55
C GLN A 196 -56.32 -115.91 -40.22
N GLU A 197 -55.41 -116.81 -39.90
CA GLU A 197 -55.37 -117.58 -38.61
C GLU A 197 -55.20 -116.66 -37.38
N ALA A 198 -55.81 -117.14 -36.25
CA ALA A 198 -55.82 -116.32 -34.99
C ALA A 198 -54.40 -115.89 -34.49
N GLU A 199 -53.44 -116.64 -34.75
CA GLU A 199 -52.06 -116.41 -34.35
C GLU A 199 -51.44 -115.20 -35.09
N THR A 200 -51.78 -115.01 -36.39
CA THR A 200 -51.33 -113.86 -37.19
C THR A 200 -52.02 -112.53 -36.80
N ILE A 201 -53.29 -112.63 -36.34
CA ILE A 201 -54.00 -111.43 -35.81
C ILE A 201 -53.39 -110.95 -34.51
N VAL A 202 -53.09 -111.85 -33.52
CA VAL A 202 -52.43 -111.48 -32.27
C VAL A 202 -51.03 -110.86 -32.52
N ALA A 203 -50.25 -111.41 -33.48
CA ALA A 203 -48.94 -110.84 -33.86
C ALA A 203 -49.09 -109.44 -34.48
N ALA A 204 -50.19 -109.20 -35.29
CA ALA A 204 -50.46 -107.88 -35.90
C ALA A 204 -51.01 -106.86 -34.82
N GLU A 205 -51.86 -107.30 -33.88
CA GLU A 205 -52.28 -106.51 -32.79
C GLU A 205 -51.11 -106.05 -31.92
N LYS A 206 -50.15 -106.92 -31.62
CA LYS A 206 -48.96 -106.61 -30.91
C LYS A 206 -48.09 -105.54 -31.64
N LYS A 207 -47.98 -105.69 -32.99
CA LYS A 207 -47.29 -104.67 -33.77
C LYS A 207 -47.97 -103.32 -33.72
N VAL A 208 -49.26 -103.28 -33.76
CA VAL A 208 -50.02 -102.01 -33.58
C VAL A 208 -49.79 -101.43 -32.22
N ALA A 209 -49.88 -102.25 -31.15
CA ALA A 209 -49.62 -101.76 -29.78
C ALA A 209 -48.21 -101.22 -29.60
N ASP A 210 -47.20 -101.97 -30.19
CA ASP A 210 -45.79 -101.49 -30.14
C ASP A 210 -45.58 -100.19 -30.96
N ALA A 211 -46.23 -100.04 -32.10
CA ALA A 211 -46.26 -98.84 -32.92
C ALA A 211 -47.00 -97.68 -32.27
N GLU A 212 -48.09 -97.89 -31.56
CA GLU A 212 -48.82 -96.87 -30.83
C GLU A 212 -47.98 -96.33 -29.66
N LYS A 213 -47.26 -97.23 -28.94
CA LYS A 213 -46.31 -96.86 -27.91
C LYS A 213 -45.14 -96.11 -28.48
N ALA A 214 -44.60 -96.52 -29.66
CA ALA A 214 -43.51 -95.81 -30.35
C ALA A 214 -43.99 -94.39 -30.78
N LEU A 215 -45.23 -94.27 -31.31
CA LEU A 215 -45.76 -92.96 -31.67
C LEU A 215 -45.99 -92.05 -30.46
N THR A 216 -46.52 -92.55 -29.35
CA THR A 216 -46.70 -91.80 -28.14
C THR A 216 -45.30 -91.29 -27.63
N ASN A 217 -44.31 -92.15 -27.64
CA ASN A 217 -42.93 -91.73 -27.25
C ASN A 217 -42.35 -90.64 -28.18
N ALA A 218 -42.59 -90.78 -29.46
CA ALA A 218 -42.13 -89.86 -30.50
C ALA A 218 -42.85 -88.50 -30.37
N GLU A 219 -44.18 -88.55 -30.12
CA GLU A 219 -44.97 -87.31 -29.85
C GLU A 219 -44.48 -86.58 -28.61
N LEU A 220 -44.27 -87.26 -27.50
CA LEU A 220 -43.67 -86.65 -26.29
C LEU A 220 -42.27 -86.05 -26.52
N ALA A 221 -41.44 -86.73 -27.29
CA ALA A 221 -40.12 -86.24 -27.66
C ALA A 221 -40.21 -84.99 -28.54
N MET A 222 -41.07 -84.96 -29.51
CA MET A 222 -41.33 -83.83 -30.42
C MET A 222 -41.86 -82.64 -29.60
N ASP A 223 -42.93 -82.83 -28.79
CA ASP A 223 -43.49 -81.76 -27.95
C ASP A 223 -42.44 -81.22 -27.02
N LYS A 224 -41.59 -82.03 -26.38
CA LYS A 224 -40.48 -81.58 -25.57
C LYS A 224 -39.47 -80.69 -26.36
N ALA A 225 -39.12 -81.15 -27.54
CA ALA A 225 -38.15 -80.37 -28.35
C ALA A 225 -38.74 -79.01 -28.79
N PHE A 226 -40.00 -78.96 -29.19
CA PHE A 226 -40.74 -77.71 -29.49
C PHE A 226 -40.90 -76.81 -28.29
N TYR A 227 -41.21 -77.41 -27.13
CA TYR A 227 -41.27 -76.64 -25.86
C TYR A 227 -39.94 -76.01 -25.49
N GLU A 228 -38.84 -76.76 -25.51
CA GLU A 228 -37.50 -76.27 -25.23
C GLU A 228 -37.08 -75.11 -26.14
N LEU A 229 -37.31 -75.26 -27.49
CA LEU A 229 -37.05 -74.19 -28.47
C LEU A 229 -37.87 -72.93 -28.19
N ARG A 230 -39.15 -73.13 -27.83
CA ARG A 230 -40.04 -72.02 -27.48
C ARG A 230 -39.63 -71.29 -26.22
N ILE A 231 -39.24 -72.02 -25.13
CA ILE A 231 -38.72 -71.48 -23.91
C ILE A 231 -37.44 -70.71 -24.16
N PHE A 232 -36.50 -71.28 -24.93
CA PHE A 232 -35.26 -70.62 -25.29
C PHE A 232 -35.52 -69.29 -26.00
N LYS A 233 -36.32 -69.29 -27.07
CA LYS A 233 -36.62 -68.09 -27.88
C LYS A 233 -37.32 -66.99 -27.06
N ARG A 234 -38.31 -67.41 -26.24
CA ARG A 234 -39.18 -66.46 -25.58
C ARG A 234 -38.65 -65.95 -24.24
N TYR A 235 -37.84 -66.72 -23.52
CA TYR A 235 -37.43 -66.42 -22.16
C TYR A 235 -35.91 -66.45 -21.99
N GLU A 236 -35.23 -67.57 -22.26
CA GLU A 236 -33.79 -67.72 -21.93
C GLU A 236 -32.91 -66.77 -22.74
N TYR A 237 -33.08 -66.68 -24.06
CA TYR A 237 -32.28 -65.82 -24.92
C TYR A 237 -32.44 -64.35 -24.57
N PRO A 238 -33.69 -63.75 -24.52
CA PRO A 238 -33.87 -62.35 -24.15
C PRO A 238 -33.36 -62.04 -22.76
N GLN A 239 -33.61 -62.90 -21.76
CA GLN A 239 -33.21 -62.73 -20.37
C GLN A 239 -31.65 -62.70 -20.29
N LYS A 240 -30.98 -63.68 -20.90
CA LYS A 240 -29.51 -63.74 -20.87
C LYS A 240 -28.87 -62.56 -21.62
N LEU A 241 -29.45 -62.19 -22.78
CA LEU A 241 -29.00 -61.05 -23.55
C LEU A 241 -29.15 -59.74 -22.73
N SER A 242 -30.29 -59.52 -22.10
CA SER A 242 -30.54 -58.38 -21.25
C SER A 242 -29.57 -58.31 -20.05
N SER A 243 -29.33 -59.46 -19.40
CA SER A 243 -28.36 -59.55 -18.29
C SER A 243 -26.95 -59.17 -18.69
N LEU A 244 -26.49 -59.64 -19.87
CA LEU A 244 -25.18 -59.29 -20.40
C LEU A 244 -25.11 -57.82 -20.83
N GLN A 245 -26.18 -57.29 -21.47
CA GLN A 245 -26.29 -55.87 -21.77
C GLN A 245 -26.25 -55.00 -20.52
N GLU A 246 -26.92 -55.40 -19.46
CA GLU A 246 -26.88 -54.70 -18.16
C GLU A 246 -25.46 -54.71 -17.59
N THR A 247 -24.70 -55.79 -17.73
CA THR A 247 -23.31 -55.89 -17.30
C THR A 247 -22.45 -54.91 -18.08
N VAL A 248 -22.61 -54.82 -19.42
CA VAL A 248 -21.90 -53.81 -20.24
C VAL A 248 -22.22 -52.38 -19.78
N MET A 249 -23.50 -52.06 -19.52
CA MET A 249 -23.93 -50.74 -19.05
C MET A 249 -23.33 -50.40 -17.69
N LYS A 250 -23.30 -51.34 -16.74
CA LYS A 250 -22.66 -51.19 -15.44
C LYS A 250 -21.17 -50.93 -15.58
N SER A 251 -20.48 -51.70 -16.42
CA SER A 251 -19.04 -51.51 -16.67
C SER A 251 -18.76 -50.15 -17.33
N ARG A 252 -19.59 -49.70 -18.28
CA ARG A 252 -19.47 -48.37 -18.92
C ARG A 252 -19.65 -47.23 -17.85
N LEU A 253 -20.63 -47.34 -16.99
CA LEU A 253 -20.86 -46.38 -15.90
C LEU A 253 -19.67 -46.37 -14.93
N THR A 254 -19.07 -47.52 -14.67
CA THR A 254 -17.88 -47.61 -13.82
C THR A 254 -16.72 -46.83 -14.44
N VAL A 255 -16.44 -47.01 -15.75
CA VAL A 255 -15.42 -46.22 -16.46
C VAL A 255 -15.68 -44.75 -16.34
N GLN A 256 -16.91 -44.26 -16.58
CA GLN A 256 -17.27 -42.85 -16.45
C GLN A 256 -17.04 -42.35 -15.04
N ARG A 257 -17.47 -43.07 -14.02
CA ARG A 257 -17.23 -42.72 -12.59
C ARG A 257 -15.75 -42.66 -12.27
N THR A 258 -14.97 -43.61 -12.74
CA THR A 258 -13.51 -43.63 -12.56
C THR A 258 -12.88 -42.36 -13.15
N ILE A 259 -13.24 -41.98 -14.39
CA ILE A 259 -12.75 -40.75 -15.02
C ILE A 259 -13.07 -39.51 -14.18
N VAL A 260 -14.33 -39.37 -13.74
CA VAL A 260 -14.75 -38.23 -12.93
C VAL A 260 -14.00 -38.17 -11.61
N ASN A 261 -13.91 -39.29 -10.90
CA ASN A 261 -13.20 -39.39 -9.62
C ASN A 261 -11.71 -39.08 -9.76
N ASN A 262 -11.08 -39.62 -10.80
CA ASN A 262 -9.66 -39.39 -11.09
C ASN A 262 -9.38 -37.90 -11.39
N ASN A 263 -10.25 -37.25 -12.18
CA ASN A 263 -10.14 -35.82 -12.44
C ASN A 263 -10.32 -35.00 -11.16
N ALA A 264 -11.26 -35.39 -10.28
CA ALA A 264 -11.45 -34.74 -8.99
C ALA A 264 -10.21 -34.88 -8.07
N LYS A 265 -9.61 -36.09 -7.99
CA LYS A 265 -8.36 -36.32 -7.24
C LYS A 265 -7.23 -35.41 -7.74
N ILE A 266 -7.02 -35.34 -9.07
CA ILE A 266 -6.01 -34.49 -9.68
C ILE A 266 -6.28 -33.01 -9.40
N SER A 267 -7.53 -32.56 -9.56
CA SER A 267 -7.91 -31.18 -9.34
C SER A 267 -7.69 -30.75 -7.90
N LYS A 268 -8.07 -31.60 -6.93
CA LYS A 268 -7.83 -31.37 -5.51
C LYS A 268 -6.33 -31.21 -5.23
N LYS A 269 -5.50 -32.12 -5.77
CA LYS A 269 -4.05 -32.06 -5.55
C LYS A 269 -3.41 -30.84 -6.21
N ARG A 270 -3.89 -30.42 -7.39
CA ARG A 270 -3.42 -29.19 -8.04
C ARG A 270 -3.73 -27.93 -7.21
N ILE A 271 -4.92 -27.86 -6.61
CA ILE A 271 -5.27 -26.75 -5.71
C ILE A 271 -4.33 -26.73 -4.49
N GLU A 272 -4.06 -27.90 -3.90
CA GLU A 272 -3.11 -28.01 -2.77
C GLU A 272 -1.71 -27.51 -3.17
N ILE A 273 -1.21 -27.92 -4.33
CA ILE A 273 0.08 -27.48 -4.87
C ILE A 273 0.09 -25.98 -5.11
N SER A 274 -0.97 -25.42 -5.70
CA SER A 274 -1.09 -23.97 -5.91
C SER A 274 -1.07 -23.18 -4.60
N ASN A 275 -1.74 -23.68 -3.56
CA ASN A 275 -1.72 -23.04 -2.25
C ASN A 275 -0.31 -23.05 -1.63
N ARG A 276 0.43 -24.16 -1.79
CA ARG A 276 1.83 -24.26 -1.32
C ARG A 276 2.76 -23.31 -2.10
N ASP A 277 2.57 -23.17 -3.40
CA ASP A 277 3.33 -22.23 -4.24
C ASP A 277 3.06 -20.78 -3.84
N THR A 278 1.81 -20.43 -3.53
CA THR A 278 1.46 -19.12 -2.99
C THR A 278 2.18 -18.86 -1.67
N LEU A 279 2.19 -19.82 -0.76
CA LEU A 279 2.88 -19.71 0.54
C LEU A 279 4.40 -19.48 0.37
N ILE A 280 5.04 -20.18 -0.57
CA ILE A 280 6.45 -19.96 -0.92
C ILE A 280 6.67 -18.55 -1.44
N THR A 281 5.79 -18.04 -2.28
CA THR A 281 5.85 -16.68 -2.83
C THR A 281 5.71 -15.63 -1.73
N ASP A 282 4.82 -15.88 -0.77
CA ASP A 282 4.61 -15.00 0.39
C ASP A 282 5.88 -14.96 1.26
N TYR A 283 6.45 -16.12 1.62
CA TYR A 283 7.68 -16.16 2.41
C TYR A 283 8.88 -15.52 1.70
N ARG A 284 9.00 -15.68 0.38
CA ARG A 284 10.04 -15.02 -0.42
C ARG A 284 9.86 -13.50 -0.41
N THR A 285 8.62 -13.05 -0.50
CA THR A 285 8.28 -11.62 -0.47
C THR A 285 8.58 -11.03 0.90
N ASP A 286 8.20 -11.71 1.98
CA ASP A 286 8.46 -11.27 3.34
C ASP A 286 9.97 -11.25 3.64
N LEU A 287 10.71 -12.27 3.21
CA LEU A 287 12.16 -12.32 3.34
C LEU A 287 12.84 -11.16 2.61
N LYS A 288 12.40 -10.86 1.38
CA LYS A 288 12.87 -9.70 0.62
C LYS A 288 12.57 -8.39 1.35
N ASN A 289 11.39 -8.26 1.94
CA ASN A 289 11.00 -7.07 2.71
C ASN A 289 11.87 -6.90 3.95
N VAL A 290 12.07 -7.96 4.72
CA VAL A 290 12.94 -7.96 5.92
C VAL A 290 14.37 -7.54 5.54
N ARG A 291 14.95 -8.12 4.50
CA ARG A 291 16.30 -7.76 4.00
C ARG A 291 16.38 -6.31 3.54
N ASN A 292 15.35 -5.82 2.85
CA ASN A 292 15.29 -4.42 2.42
C ASN A 292 15.19 -3.48 3.63
N ASP A 293 14.42 -3.82 4.66
CA ASP A 293 14.32 -3.03 5.87
C ASP A 293 15.62 -3.09 6.70
N MET A 294 16.31 -4.24 6.74
CA MET A 294 17.66 -4.35 7.34
C MET A 294 18.67 -3.40 6.69
N SER A 295 18.63 -3.23 5.38
CA SER A 295 19.51 -2.30 4.68
C SER A 295 19.30 -0.84 5.08
N LYS A 296 18.12 -0.50 5.63
CA LYS A 296 17.75 0.85 6.09
C LYS A 296 18.06 1.11 7.56
N LEU A 297 18.50 0.09 8.31
CA LEU A 297 18.89 0.25 9.73
C LEU A 297 20.12 1.13 9.90
N VAL A 298 20.93 1.25 8.88
CA VAL A 298 22.07 2.18 8.81
C VAL A 298 21.62 3.41 8.05
N ILE A 299 21.30 4.48 8.78
CA ILE A 299 20.84 5.75 8.21
C ILE A 299 22.06 6.59 7.86
N ARG A 300 22.14 7.01 6.59
CA ARG A 300 23.25 7.79 6.05
C ARG A 300 22.82 9.19 5.63
N ALA A 301 23.76 10.13 5.70
CA ALA A 301 23.60 11.44 5.10
C ALA A 301 23.51 11.31 3.56
N GLN A 302 22.56 12.01 2.95
CA GLN A 302 22.47 12.11 1.48
C GLN A 302 23.16 13.38 0.95
N THR A 303 23.29 14.39 1.81
CA THR A 303 23.91 15.70 1.51
C THR A 303 24.91 16.06 2.58
N ASP A 304 25.87 16.89 2.20
CA ASP A 304 26.76 17.54 3.17
C ASP A 304 25.97 18.55 4.00
N GLY A 305 26.30 18.69 5.28
CA GLY A 305 25.61 19.64 6.14
C GLY A 305 25.89 19.42 7.62
N MET A 306 25.18 20.15 8.46
CA MET A 306 25.28 20.01 9.93
C MET A 306 24.13 19.12 10.41
N LEU A 307 24.45 18.04 11.11
CA LEU A 307 23.44 17.18 11.74
C LEU A 307 22.76 17.92 12.90
N ILE A 308 21.43 17.88 12.93
CA ILE A 308 20.60 18.35 14.04
C ILE A 308 19.76 17.18 14.53
N HIS A 309 19.91 16.83 15.82
CA HIS A 309 19.14 15.75 16.44
C HIS A 309 17.68 16.18 16.69
N GLY A 310 16.74 15.23 16.49
CA GLY A 310 15.32 15.42 16.74
C GLY A 310 14.55 16.00 15.54
N GLU A 311 13.26 16.20 15.74
CA GLU A 311 12.38 16.78 14.72
C GLU A 311 12.52 18.30 14.67
N ASN A 312 12.49 18.84 13.45
CA ASN A 312 12.24 20.24 13.22
C ASN A 312 10.73 20.49 13.53
N ARG A 313 10.44 20.95 14.76
CA ARG A 313 9.12 20.92 15.34
C ARG A 313 8.13 21.85 14.66
N ARG A 314 7.04 21.29 14.21
CA ARG A 314 5.81 22.04 13.90
C ARG A 314 4.93 22.30 15.14
N ASN A 315 5.06 21.55 16.23
CA ASN A 315 4.25 21.71 17.45
C ASN A 315 5.08 22.17 18.63
N ARG A 316 4.73 23.36 19.14
CA ARG A 316 5.36 24.07 20.26
C ARG A 316 5.12 23.44 21.65
N TYR A 317 4.26 22.42 21.72
CA TYR A 317 3.74 21.88 22.99
C TYR A 317 4.36 20.54 23.41
N ASP A 318 5.05 19.84 22.52
CA ASP A 318 5.70 18.57 22.86
C ASP A 318 7.08 18.79 23.44
N ALA A 319 7.33 18.16 24.60
CA ALA A 319 8.68 18.15 25.19
C ALA A 319 9.69 17.54 24.20
N PRO A 320 10.95 18.07 24.15
CA PRO A 320 11.97 17.48 23.30
C PRO A 320 12.22 16.02 23.70
N LYS A 321 11.98 15.08 22.78
CA LYS A 321 12.47 13.72 22.95
C LYS A 321 13.99 13.77 22.80
N GLU A 322 14.68 13.47 23.87
CA GLU A 322 16.14 13.40 23.86
C GLU A 322 16.55 12.16 23.06
N ILE A 323 17.29 12.36 21.98
CA ILE A 323 17.85 11.28 21.16
C ILE A 323 19.16 10.84 21.81
N LYS A 324 19.19 9.59 22.29
CA LYS A 324 20.36 8.97 22.94
C LYS A 324 20.48 7.49 22.57
N ILE A 325 21.68 6.94 22.70
CA ILE A 325 21.93 5.50 22.53
C ILE A 325 21.03 4.72 23.49
N GLY A 326 20.37 3.68 22.97
CA GLY A 326 19.37 2.88 23.68
C GLY A 326 17.94 3.44 23.65
N ALA A 327 17.71 4.62 23.08
CA ALA A 327 16.36 5.15 22.89
C ALA A 327 15.57 4.32 21.89
N ASP A 328 14.25 4.19 22.13
CA ASP A 328 13.33 3.54 21.21
C ASP A 328 13.09 4.43 19.98
N VAL A 329 13.17 3.82 18.81
CA VAL A 329 12.95 4.45 17.51
C VAL A 329 11.63 3.93 16.92
N SER A 330 10.72 4.84 16.59
CA SER A 330 9.48 4.52 15.92
C SER A 330 9.63 4.61 14.40
N ILE A 331 8.89 3.78 13.67
CA ILE A 331 8.88 3.83 12.20
C ILE A 331 8.34 5.17 11.73
N GLY A 332 9.06 5.82 10.80
CA GLY A 332 8.69 7.12 10.25
C GLY A 332 8.96 8.31 11.19
N GLU A 333 9.41 8.07 12.43
CA GLU A 333 9.85 9.12 13.35
C GLU A 333 11.18 9.72 12.87
N SER A 334 11.25 11.05 12.79
CA SER A 334 12.50 11.74 12.46
C SER A 334 13.43 11.74 13.67
N ILE A 335 14.57 11.07 13.54
CA ILE A 335 15.60 11.00 14.58
C ILE A 335 16.52 12.22 14.48
N GLY A 336 16.71 12.76 13.30
CA GLY A 336 17.54 13.91 13.04
C GLY A 336 17.22 14.55 11.69
N THR A 337 17.82 15.70 11.46
CA THR A 337 17.66 16.47 10.23
C THR A 337 19.00 17.02 9.79
N ILE A 338 19.29 16.96 8.49
CA ILE A 338 20.43 17.66 7.88
C ILE A 338 19.81 18.73 6.98
N PRO A 339 19.87 20.03 7.39
CA PRO A 339 19.45 21.14 6.55
C PRO A 339 20.41 21.32 5.39
N ASP A 340 19.88 21.51 4.20
CA ASP A 340 20.66 21.91 3.02
C ASP A 340 20.97 23.41 3.13
N VAL A 341 22.22 23.70 3.44
CA VAL A 341 22.72 25.08 3.59
C VAL A 341 23.32 25.66 2.31
N SER A 342 23.23 24.95 1.18
CA SER A 342 23.67 25.45 -0.12
C SER A 342 22.89 26.67 -0.61
N LYS A 343 21.64 26.78 -0.16
CA LYS A 343 20.75 27.92 -0.41
C LYS A 343 19.84 28.11 0.80
N PHE A 344 19.47 29.37 1.02
CA PHE A 344 18.55 29.72 2.09
C PHE A 344 17.24 30.29 1.52
N LYS A 345 16.19 30.19 2.30
CA LYS A 345 14.96 30.94 2.15
C LYS A 345 14.70 31.73 3.40
N VAL A 346 14.12 32.91 3.28
CA VAL A 346 13.70 33.71 4.42
C VAL A 346 12.20 33.67 4.50
N GLN A 347 11.68 33.25 5.63
CA GLN A 347 10.26 33.33 5.94
C GLN A 347 10.00 34.67 6.60
N VAL A 348 9.10 35.47 6.02
CA VAL A 348 8.70 36.77 6.51
C VAL A 348 7.19 36.90 6.57
N ASN A 349 6.70 37.55 7.59
CA ASN A 349 5.29 37.86 7.75
C ASN A 349 5.04 39.31 7.31
N ILE A 350 4.35 39.47 6.15
CA ILE A 350 4.01 40.78 5.61
C ILE A 350 2.71 41.27 6.25
N PRO A 351 2.70 42.39 6.99
CA PRO A 351 1.49 43.01 7.53
C PRO A 351 0.47 43.36 6.43
N GLU A 352 -0.81 43.28 6.74
CA GLU A 352 -1.91 43.53 5.81
C GLU A 352 -1.82 44.95 5.17
N GLU A 353 -1.33 45.93 5.89
CA GLU A 353 -1.14 47.31 5.41
C GLU A 353 -0.17 47.44 4.24
N TYR A 354 0.87 46.56 4.17
CA TYR A 354 1.87 46.55 3.09
C TYR A 354 1.51 45.62 1.95
N ARG A 355 0.49 44.78 2.09
CA ARG A 355 0.15 43.72 1.14
C ARG A 355 -0.13 44.24 -0.28
N SER A 356 -0.77 45.40 -0.41
CA SER A 356 -1.10 46.01 -1.71
C SER A 356 0.14 46.46 -2.52
N HIS A 357 1.21 46.80 -1.82
CA HIS A 357 2.45 47.31 -2.40
C HIS A 357 3.46 46.23 -2.73
N ILE A 358 3.36 45.06 -2.08
CA ILE A 358 4.36 43.99 -2.20
C ILE A 358 3.86 42.94 -3.19
N LYS A 359 4.68 42.65 -4.21
CA LYS A 359 4.40 41.67 -5.27
C LYS A 359 5.52 40.63 -5.35
N LYS A 360 5.19 39.48 -5.92
CA LYS A 360 6.17 38.45 -6.26
C LYS A 360 7.21 39.03 -7.25
N GLY A 361 8.49 38.66 -7.08
CA GLY A 361 9.61 39.10 -7.92
C GLY A 361 10.24 40.45 -7.51
N LEU A 362 9.75 41.08 -6.42
CA LEU A 362 10.41 42.29 -5.93
C LEU A 362 11.78 41.94 -5.34
N PRO A 363 12.80 42.81 -5.60
CA PRO A 363 14.13 42.62 -5.02
C PRO A 363 14.12 42.93 -3.51
N VAL A 364 14.91 42.15 -2.79
CA VAL A 364 14.99 42.22 -1.33
C VAL A 364 16.44 42.26 -0.90
N VAL A 365 16.75 43.11 0.07
CA VAL A 365 18.03 43.15 0.77
C VAL A 365 17.86 42.50 2.14
N ILE A 366 18.70 41.53 2.45
CA ILE A 366 18.61 40.73 3.67
C ILE A 366 19.88 40.95 4.48
N ARG A 367 19.73 41.30 5.76
CA ARG A 367 20.84 41.44 6.71
C ARG A 367 20.62 40.53 7.92
N ALA A 368 21.53 39.62 8.16
CA ALA A 368 21.49 38.75 9.32
C ALA A 368 21.87 39.54 10.59
N LYS A 369 21.05 39.51 11.64
CA LYS A 369 21.34 40.19 12.90
C LYS A 369 22.61 39.67 13.59
N ALA A 370 22.91 38.39 13.39
CA ALA A 370 24.10 37.74 13.97
C ALA A 370 25.40 38.03 13.20
N VAL A 371 25.32 38.47 11.94
CA VAL A 371 26.45 38.77 11.04
C VAL A 371 26.20 40.11 10.37
N PRO A 372 26.38 41.26 11.04
CA PRO A 372 25.98 42.57 10.55
C PRO A 372 26.71 43.04 9.28
N ASP A 373 27.91 42.55 9.05
CA ASP A 373 28.75 42.85 7.88
C ASP A 373 28.27 42.11 6.60
N LEU A 374 27.40 41.10 6.74
CA LEU A 374 26.88 40.32 5.63
C LEU A 374 25.55 40.86 5.13
N THR A 375 25.52 41.24 3.87
CA THR A 375 24.30 41.64 3.17
C THR A 375 24.08 40.68 2.04
N LEU A 376 22.89 40.03 2.05
CA LEU A 376 22.47 39.11 1.00
C LEU A 376 21.42 39.80 0.12
N THR A 377 21.36 39.38 -1.12
CA THR A 377 20.29 39.76 -2.05
C THR A 377 19.34 38.59 -2.28
N GLY A 378 18.08 38.93 -2.58
CA GLY A 378 17.08 37.92 -2.82
C GLY A 378 15.87 38.47 -3.55
N GLU A 379 14.89 37.63 -3.76
CA GLU A 379 13.61 37.99 -4.37
C GLU A 379 12.43 37.31 -3.67
N ILE A 380 11.27 37.93 -3.72
CA ILE A 380 10.02 37.35 -3.20
C ILE A 380 9.53 36.27 -4.14
N VAL A 381 9.60 35.01 -3.70
CA VAL A 381 9.16 33.84 -4.50
C VAL A 381 7.67 33.55 -4.29
N ARG A 382 7.20 33.68 -3.06
CA ARG A 382 5.82 33.33 -2.69
C ARG A 382 5.24 34.32 -1.69
N ILE A 383 3.99 34.68 -1.87
CA ILE A 383 3.17 35.41 -0.89
C ILE A 383 1.91 34.57 -0.69
N SER A 384 1.53 34.31 0.56
CA SER A 384 0.29 33.59 0.87
C SER A 384 -0.93 34.33 0.30
N GLY A 385 -1.87 33.59 -0.27
CA GLY A 385 -3.14 34.14 -0.76
C GLY A 385 -4.15 34.45 0.37
N ALA A 386 -3.92 33.90 1.58
CA ALA A 386 -4.75 34.10 2.76
C ALA A 386 -3.94 34.74 3.88
N SER A 387 -4.55 35.68 4.61
CA SER A 387 -3.96 36.25 5.82
C SER A 387 -4.19 35.31 7.02
N THR A 388 -3.26 35.35 7.96
CA THR A 388 -3.34 34.65 9.24
C THR A 388 -3.14 35.65 10.38
N PRO A 389 -3.86 35.54 11.50
CA PRO A 389 -3.60 36.38 12.66
C PRO A 389 -2.22 36.05 13.24
N VAL A 390 -1.49 37.05 13.72
CA VAL A 390 -0.19 36.90 14.38
C VAL A 390 -0.30 35.94 15.58
N ILE A 391 -1.40 36.08 16.35
CA ILE A 391 -1.72 35.18 17.44
C ILE A 391 -2.85 34.25 16.98
N PRO A 392 -2.61 32.95 16.76
CA PRO A 392 -3.55 32.00 16.11
C PRO A 392 -4.91 31.89 16.79
N TRP A 393 -4.99 32.09 18.10
CA TRP A 393 -6.24 31.99 18.90
C TRP A 393 -6.93 33.34 19.14
N ASP A 394 -6.33 34.46 18.71
CA ASP A 394 -6.89 35.80 18.79
C ASP A 394 -7.13 36.37 17.40
N GLN A 395 -8.39 36.32 16.96
CA GLN A 395 -8.80 36.85 15.67
C GLN A 395 -8.75 38.38 15.55
N SER A 396 -8.63 39.08 16.68
CA SER A 396 -8.47 40.54 16.73
C SER A 396 -7.00 40.96 16.54
N SER A 397 -6.06 40.03 16.63
CA SER A 397 -4.65 40.32 16.42
C SER A 397 -4.37 40.75 14.96
N PRO A 398 -3.33 41.58 14.74
CA PRO A 398 -2.94 42.00 13.40
C PRO A 398 -2.80 40.83 12.42
N LYS A 399 -3.28 41.00 11.21
CA LYS A 399 -3.22 39.99 10.18
C LYS A 399 -1.94 40.13 9.35
N VAL A 400 -1.36 39.00 9.04
CA VAL A 400 -0.12 38.92 8.24
C VAL A 400 -0.25 37.90 7.11
N TYR A 401 0.51 38.12 6.06
CA TYR A 401 0.65 37.21 4.93
C TYR A 401 2.03 36.53 4.98
N ALA A 402 2.04 35.24 5.27
CA ALA A 402 3.27 34.46 5.26
C ALA A 402 3.87 34.44 3.85
N SER A 403 5.14 34.80 3.76
CA SER A 403 5.83 34.98 2.49
C SER A 403 7.21 34.35 2.53
N ASP A 404 7.65 33.80 1.41
CA ASP A 404 9.00 33.22 1.26
C ASP A 404 9.81 34.07 0.28
N ILE A 405 11.02 34.36 0.68
CA ILE A 405 12.04 35.06 -0.08
C ILE A 405 13.18 34.08 -0.34
N SER A 406 13.62 33.92 -1.58
CA SER A 406 14.82 33.13 -1.87
C SER A 406 16.06 34.03 -1.78
N THR A 407 17.15 33.50 -1.24
CA THR A 407 18.45 34.16 -1.28
C THR A 407 19.19 33.73 -2.55
N ASN A 408 19.92 34.65 -3.16
CA ASN A 408 20.78 34.36 -4.30
C ASN A 408 22.15 33.83 -3.88
N GLU A 409 22.53 34.06 -2.64
CA GLU A 409 23.84 33.80 -2.08
C GLU A 409 23.70 32.98 -0.79
N ALA A 410 24.70 32.17 -0.47
CA ALA A 410 24.84 31.47 0.81
C ALA A 410 26.21 31.82 1.43
N ASP A 411 26.29 31.80 2.75
CA ASP A 411 27.52 32.01 3.54
C ASP A 411 27.54 30.97 4.66
N GLU A 412 28.68 30.35 4.86
CA GLU A 412 28.87 29.29 5.87
C GLU A 412 28.61 29.73 7.31
N ARG A 413 28.66 31.04 7.58
CA ARG A 413 28.36 31.63 8.90
C ARG A 413 26.86 31.67 9.21
N LEU A 414 26.00 31.43 8.18
CA LEU A 414 24.55 31.43 8.33
C LEU A 414 24.05 30.07 8.75
N THR A 415 23.14 30.06 9.71
CA THR A 415 22.48 28.84 10.15
C THR A 415 20.96 29.01 10.10
N PRO A 416 20.23 27.94 9.70
CA PRO A 416 18.77 27.96 9.80
C PRO A 416 18.29 28.34 11.21
N GLY A 417 17.23 29.15 11.28
CA GLY A 417 16.72 29.68 12.54
C GLY A 417 17.22 31.07 12.92
N MET A 418 18.23 31.62 12.25
CA MET A 418 18.69 32.99 12.48
C MET A 418 17.62 34.01 12.11
N THR A 419 17.54 35.06 12.96
CA THR A 419 16.69 36.22 12.66
C THR A 419 17.41 37.15 11.69
N VAL A 420 16.71 37.55 10.64
CA VAL A 420 17.21 38.46 9.61
C VAL A 420 16.31 39.67 9.49
N GLN A 421 16.90 40.80 9.17
CA GLN A 421 16.18 42.00 8.74
C GLN A 421 16.06 42.00 7.23
N VAL A 422 14.84 42.17 6.76
CA VAL A 422 14.46 42.11 5.35
C VAL A 422 13.99 43.49 4.91
N GLU A 423 14.63 44.04 3.91
CA GLU A 423 14.27 45.31 3.28
C GLU A 423 13.74 45.05 1.87
N ILE A 424 12.40 45.16 1.71
CA ILE A 424 11.71 44.92 0.44
C ILE A 424 11.65 46.25 -0.32
N VAL A 425 12.33 46.34 -1.45
CA VAL A 425 12.33 47.54 -2.29
C VAL A 425 11.21 47.47 -3.32
N VAL A 426 10.20 48.31 -3.15
CA VAL A 426 9.01 48.35 -4.02
C VAL A 426 9.23 49.29 -5.21
N GLU A 427 9.75 50.48 -4.95
CA GLU A 427 9.91 51.51 -5.95
C GLU A 427 11.07 52.42 -5.55
N LYS A 428 11.80 52.92 -6.53
CA LYS A 428 12.78 54.00 -6.37
C LYS A 428 12.13 55.30 -6.83
N VAL A 429 11.92 56.21 -5.89
CA VAL A 429 11.36 57.54 -6.20
C VAL A 429 12.51 58.51 -6.37
N GLU A 430 12.43 59.32 -7.45
CA GLU A 430 13.44 60.31 -7.78
C GLU A 430 12.83 61.72 -7.81
N SER A 431 13.56 62.68 -7.23
CA SER A 431 13.24 64.10 -7.35
C SER A 431 11.89 64.56 -6.72
N VAL A 432 11.52 64.05 -5.52
CA VAL A 432 10.36 64.45 -4.76
C VAL A 432 10.75 65.17 -3.46
N LEU A 433 9.84 65.94 -2.86
CA LEU A 433 10.00 66.43 -1.49
C LEU A 433 9.61 65.31 -0.53
N PHE A 434 10.44 65.04 0.44
CA PHE A 434 10.17 63.98 1.45
C PHE A 434 10.60 64.43 2.84
N VAL A 435 9.91 63.85 3.83
CA VAL A 435 10.18 64.10 5.25
C VAL A 435 10.20 62.73 5.98
N PRO A 436 10.92 62.58 7.12
CA PRO A 436 10.81 61.42 7.93
C PRO A 436 9.37 61.13 8.39
N VAL A 437 8.96 59.87 8.43
CA VAL A 437 7.61 59.45 8.91
C VAL A 437 7.29 60.04 10.27
N GLU A 438 8.28 60.22 11.14
CA GLU A 438 8.16 60.84 12.49
C GLU A 438 7.71 62.29 12.44
N GLY A 439 7.90 63.00 11.34
CA GLY A 439 7.49 64.42 11.16
C GLY A 439 6.07 64.59 10.65
N VAL A 440 5.35 63.52 10.31
CA VAL A 440 3.95 63.56 9.82
C VAL A 440 3.05 62.77 10.73
N TYR A 441 1.92 63.31 11.09
CA TYR A 441 0.89 62.64 11.87
C TYR A 441 -0.50 62.82 11.27
N ASN A 442 -1.33 61.80 11.49
CA ASN A 442 -2.70 61.78 10.98
C ASN A 442 -3.68 62.15 12.08
N ARG A 443 -4.63 63.04 11.76
CA ARG A 443 -5.76 63.41 12.60
C ARG A 443 -7.01 63.58 11.72
N ASP A 444 -8.09 62.93 12.07
CA ASP A 444 -9.36 62.96 11.35
C ASP A 444 -9.27 62.67 9.86
N GLY A 445 -8.35 61.71 9.50
CA GLY A 445 -8.15 61.30 8.10
C GLY A 445 -7.33 62.27 7.23
N LYS A 446 -6.75 63.30 7.82
CA LYS A 446 -5.86 64.24 7.20
C LYS A 446 -4.45 64.17 7.78
N SER A 447 -3.43 64.38 6.96
CA SER A 447 -2.02 64.38 7.37
C SER A 447 -1.57 65.79 7.70
N PHE A 448 -0.85 65.98 8.80
CA PHE A 448 -0.31 67.23 9.28
C PHE A 448 1.17 67.11 9.60
N CYS A 449 1.88 68.24 9.49
CA CYS A 449 3.25 68.39 9.99
C CYS A 449 3.37 69.73 10.73
N LYS A 450 4.32 69.81 11.67
CA LYS A 450 4.66 71.07 12.35
C LYS A 450 5.89 71.66 11.69
N VAL A 451 5.67 72.80 11.01
CA VAL A 451 6.72 73.55 10.31
C VAL A 451 7.21 74.68 11.18
N ARG A 452 8.50 74.87 11.25
CA ARG A 452 9.12 75.99 12.00
C ARG A 452 9.04 77.27 11.14
N THR A 453 8.41 78.30 11.71
CA THR A 453 8.35 79.61 11.09
C THR A 453 8.94 80.62 12.12
N GLY A 454 10.24 80.98 11.96
CA GLY A 454 10.97 81.74 12.94
C GLY A 454 11.09 81.03 14.31
N ASP A 455 10.63 81.67 15.37
CA ASP A 455 10.62 81.07 16.74
C ASP A 455 9.34 80.31 17.08
N SER A 456 8.36 80.24 16.15
CA SER A 456 7.08 79.58 16.38
C SER A 456 6.96 78.31 15.49
N GLN A 457 6.13 77.36 15.95
CA GLN A 457 5.77 76.15 15.22
C GLN A 457 4.34 76.29 14.74
N VAL A 458 4.14 76.11 13.45
CA VAL A 458 2.82 76.17 12.81
C VAL A 458 2.43 74.79 12.32
N GLU A 459 1.25 74.32 12.78
CA GLU A 459 0.66 73.08 12.23
C GLU A 459 0.11 73.38 10.81
N ARG A 460 0.49 72.53 9.86
CA ARG A 460 0.08 72.69 8.50
C ARG A 460 -0.41 71.34 7.94
N GLU A 461 -1.57 71.37 7.24
CA GLU A 461 -2.09 70.21 6.50
C GLU A 461 -1.17 69.94 5.30
N VAL A 462 -0.78 68.67 5.14
CA VAL A 462 0.09 68.22 4.07
C VAL A 462 -0.58 67.11 3.28
N LYS A 463 -0.34 67.09 1.96
CA LYS A 463 -0.76 65.98 1.13
C LYS A 463 0.42 65.00 1.01
N THR A 464 0.23 63.82 1.52
CA THR A 464 1.23 62.75 1.49
C THR A 464 1.04 61.89 0.24
N GLY A 465 2.13 61.40 -0.31
CA GLY A 465 2.19 60.46 -1.44
C GLY A 465 2.74 59.10 -1.00
N ARG A 466 3.72 58.61 -1.74
CA ARG A 466 4.40 57.34 -1.47
C ARG A 466 5.15 57.40 -0.14
N PHE A 467 5.19 56.28 0.56
CA PHE A 467 5.86 56.18 1.86
C PHE A 467 6.72 54.94 1.97
N SER A 468 7.71 54.98 2.84
CA SER A 468 8.54 53.87 3.25
C SER A 468 8.53 53.74 4.78
N THR A 469 9.30 52.82 5.33
CA THR A 469 9.48 52.73 6.79
C THR A 469 10.07 54.00 7.39
N ASP A 470 10.93 54.72 6.65
CA ASP A 470 11.67 55.87 7.18
C ASP A 470 11.14 57.23 6.67
N TYR A 471 10.63 57.31 5.44
CA TYR A 471 10.28 58.54 4.79
C TYR A 471 8.90 58.49 4.14
N VAL A 472 8.29 59.66 4.02
CA VAL A 472 7.03 59.90 3.34
C VAL A 472 7.20 61.05 2.31
N GLU A 473 6.73 60.82 1.11
CA GLU A 473 6.64 61.89 0.08
C GLU A 473 5.59 62.92 0.49
N VAL A 474 5.93 64.17 0.34
CA VAL A 474 4.98 65.27 0.52
C VAL A 474 4.80 65.99 -0.81
N SER A 475 3.61 65.88 -1.38
CA SER A 475 3.29 66.48 -2.70
C SER A 475 2.80 67.93 -2.55
N ASP A 476 2.28 68.35 -1.42
CA ASP A 476 1.77 69.69 -1.15
C ASP A 476 1.81 69.98 0.33
N GLY A 477 1.97 71.27 0.74
CA GLY A 477 1.93 71.74 2.11
C GLY A 477 3.27 72.13 2.73
N VAL A 478 4.41 71.67 2.16
CA VAL A 478 5.76 72.07 2.62
C VAL A 478 6.65 72.45 1.40
N ALA A 479 7.58 73.36 1.61
CA ALA A 479 8.55 73.77 0.62
C ALA A 479 9.95 73.22 0.93
N GLU A 480 10.80 73.12 -0.09
CA GLU A 480 12.21 72.73 0.07
C GLU A 480 12.93 73.76 0.95
N GLY A 481 13.69 73.28 1.93
CA GLY A 481 14.42 74.09 2.86
C GLY A 481 13.67 74.40 4.17
N GLU A 482 12.32 74.15 4.24
CA GLU A 482 11.59 74.29 5.50
C GLU A 482 12.03 73.24 6.53
N GLN A 483 11.87 73.60 7.82
CA GLN A 483 12.20 72.70 8.92
C GLN A 483 10.91 72.09 9.51
N VAL A 484 10.85 70.74 9.51
CA VAL A 484 9.73 69.98 10.07
C VAL A 484 10.16 69.36 11.42
N LEU A 485 9.35 69.50 12.43
CA LEU A 485 9.56 68.89 13.74
C LEU A 485 9.31 67.38 13.71
N LEU A 486 10.26 66.60 14.21
CA LEU A 486 10.19 65.13 14.25
C LEU A 486 9.47 64.56 15.48
N ASP A 487 8.86 65.36 16.29
CA ASP A 487 8.13 64.92 17.48
C ASP A 487 6.68 64.56 17.13
N ARG A 488 6.29 63.31 17.27
CA ARG A 488 4.85 62.97 17.27
C ARG A 488 4.20 63.54 18.51
N PRO A 489 3.13 64.35 18.39
CA PRO A 489 2.38 64.73 19.58
C PRO A 489 1.83 63.46 20.24
N ALA A 490 1.96 63.36 21.57
CA ALA A 490 1.29 62.30 22.31
C ALA A 490 -0.19 62.35 21.96
N ALA A 491 -0.77 61.20 21.60
CA ALA A 491 -2.18 61.05 21.24
C ALA A 491 -3.09 61.31 22.41
#